data_73cc456bde15776c9eb8a99ff3fb0820
#
_entry.id   73cc456bde15776c9eb8a99ff3fb0820
#
_cell.length_a   1.000
_cell.length_b   1.000
_cell.length_c   1.000
_cell.angle_alpha   90.00
_cell.angle_beta   90.00
_cell.angle_gamma   90.00
#
_symmetry.space_group_name_H-M   'P 1'
#
loop_
_entity.id
_entity.type
_entity.pdbx_description
1 polymer ?
#
loop_
_entity_poly.entity_id
_entity_poly.type
_entity_poly.pdbx_seq_one_letter_code
_entity_poly.pdbx_strand_id
1 'polypeptide(L)'
;MNVNDVKVIIIDDHTLVRAGIARLIDSEPGLSVVGEASNVSEGADMLRRVPVHVMVVDVSMPDGSGLSLVRSARSDRADLGIVVLTMHNDDETLLEALDAGASALVLKSASADEVITAIRRAAISPDAFTATGLAAALRRQQTAKPRLTPRETEVLLMLVAGASIGKTAKQLFMSESTVKTHVGRVYEKLEAHNRAEAVMAAVRLGLVRTTLPASAG
;
A
#
# COMPACT_ATOMS: atom_id res chain seq x y z
N MET A 1 -2.87 6.51 -38.50
CA MET A 1 -2.17 5.54 -37.62
C MET A 1 -3.00 5.45 -36.37
N ASN A 2 -3.57 4.29 -36.10
CA ASN A 2 -4.44 4.08 -34.94
C ASN A 2 -3.64 4.36 -33.66
N VAL A 3 -4.04 5.39 -32.94
CA VAL A 3 -3.68 5.55 -31.54
C VAL A 3 -4.15 4.26 -30.86
N ASN A 4 -3.25 3.45 -30.31
CA ASN A 4 -3.62 2.23 -29.62
C ASN A 4 -4.64 2.60 -28.54
N ASP A 5 -5.89 2.14 -28.69
CA ASP A 5 -6.93 2.32 -27.68
C ASP A 5 -6.45 1.72 -26.35
N VAL A 6 -6.44 2.52 -25.32
CA VAL A 6 -6.13 2.08 -23.97
C VAL A 6 -7.32 1.23 -23.48
N LYS A 7 -7.10 -0.06 -23.34
CA LYS A 7 -8.09 -1.03 -22.89
C LYS A 7 -8.18 -1.01 -21.39
N VAL A 8 -9.38 -0.75 -20.87
CA VAL A 8 -9.64 -0.59 -19.43
C VAL A 8 -10.61 -1.68 -18.95
N ILE A 9 -10.32 -2.27 -17.80
CA ILE A 9 -11.31 -3.05 -17.04
C ILE A 9 -11.71 -2.28 -15.80
N ILE A 10 -12.98 -2.48 -15.38
CA ILE A 10 -13.54 -1.85 -14.18
C ILE A 10 -14.00 -2.93 -13.22
N ILE A 11 -13.57 -2.82 -11.96
CA ILE A 11 -13.89 -3.78 -10.90
C ILE A 11 -14.47 -2.99 -9.72
N ASP A 12 -15.78 -3.05 -9.54
CA ASP A 12 -16.51 -2.31 -8.50
C ASP A 12 -17.84 -3.06 -8.23
N ASP A 13 -18.20 -3.30 -6.99
CA ASP A 13 -19.45 -3.98 -6.63
C ASP A 13 -20.68 -3.09 -6.79
N HIS A 14 -20.48 -1.75 -6.86
CA HIS A 14 -21.57 -0.79 -7.04
C HIS A 14 -21.95 -0.62 -8.50
N THR A 15 -23.05 -1.24 -8.93
CA THR A 15 -23.48 -1.25 -10.35
C THR A 15 -23.62 0.14 -10.97
N LEU A 16 -24.15 1.13 -10.22
CA LEU A 16 -24.32 2.50 -10.75
C LEU A 16 -22.98 3.22 -10.94
N VAL A 17 -22.05 3.03 -10.00
CA VAL A 17 -20.70 3.60 -10.09
C VAL A 17 -19.98 3.01 -11.28
N ARG A 18 -19.99 1.68 -11.39
CA ARG A 18 -19.36 0.93 -12.49
C ARG A 18 -19.90 1.37 -13.86
N ALA A 19 -21.24 1.43 -14.02
CA ALA A 19 -21.87 1.87 -15.25
C ALA A 19 -21.57 3.35 -15.58
N GLY A 20 -21.46 4.21 -14.55
CA GLY A 20 -21.09 5.61 -14.72
C GLY A 20 -19.66 5.77 -15.23
N ILE A 21 -18.73 5.06 -14.62
CA ILE A 21 -17.31 5.07 -15.02
C ILE A 21 -17.14 4.46 -16.42
N ALA A 22 -17.84 3.38 -16.74
CA ALA A 22 -17.80 2.76 -18.07
C ALA A 22 -18.22 3.76 -19.16
N ARG A 23 -19.35 4.44 -18.97
CA ARG A 23 -19.81 5.48 -19.90
C ARG A 23 -18.82 6.63 -20.04
N LEU A 24 -18.24 7.05 -18.93
CA LEU A 24 -17.24 8.12 -18.92
C LEU A 24 -16.02 7.71 -19.78
N ILE A 25 -15.49 6.51 -19.57
CA ILE A 25 -14.33 5.99 -20.31
C ILE A 25 -14.66 5.84 -21.79
N ASP A 26 -15.80 5.25 -22.14
CA ASP A 26 -16.20 5.01 -23.54
C ASP A 26 -16.55 6.31 -24.29
N SER A 27 -16.82 7.41 -23.59
CA SER A 27 -17.01 8.74 -24.20
C SER A 27 -15.68 9.41 -24.57
N GLU A 28 -14.55 8.92 -24.07
CA GLU A 28 -13.23 9.53 -24.25
C GLU A 28 -12.48 8.91 -25.46
N PRO A 29 -12.01 9.73 -26.41
CA PRO A 29 -11.24 9.23 -27.54
C PRO A 29 -9.97 8.46 -27.12
N GLY A 30 -9.78 7.27 -27.64
CA GLY A 30 -8.60 6.45 -27.40
C GLY A 30 -8.65 5.69 -26.07
N LEU A 31 -9.80 5.62 -25.40
CA LEU A 31 -10.07 4.72 -24.28
C LEU A 31 -11.23 3.77 -24.65
N SER A 32 -11.20 2.57 -24.12
CA SER A 32 -12.31 1.60 -24.29
C SER A 32 -12.41 0.68 -23.09
N VAL A 33 -13.64 0.43 -22.61
CA VAL A 33 -13.91 -0.57 -21.59
C VAL A 33 -14.00 -1.93 -22.26
N VAL A 34 -13.13 -2.85 -21.86
CA VAL A 34 -13.06 -4.22 -22.41
C VAL A 34 -13.57 -5.26 -21.44
N GLY A 35 -14.00 -4.86 -20.26
CA GLY A 35 -14.60 -5.74 -19.29
C GLY A 35 -14.99 -5.03 -17.99
N GLU A 36 -16.00 -5.62 -17.33
CA GLU A 36 -16.53 -5.19 -16.04
C GLU A 36 -16.63 -6.39 -15.10
N ALA A 37 -16.28 -6.22 -13.84
CA ALA A 37 -16.40 -7.21 -12.79
C ALA A 37 -17.04 -6.61 -11.54
N SER A 38 -17.74 -7.43 -10.77
CA SER A 38 -18.46 -7.02 -9.56
C SER A 38 -17.78 -7.46 -8.26
N ASN A 39 -16.66 -8.17 -8.37
CA ASN A 39 -15.92 -8.69 -7.23
C ASN A 39 -14.46 -9.01 -7.60
N VAL A 40 -13.62 -9.28 -6.57
CA VAL A 40 -12.18 -9.55 -6.72
C VAL A 40 -11.92 -10.78 -7.60
N SER A 41 -12.69 -11.85 -7.40
CA SER A 41 -12.51 -13.12 -8.11
C SER A 41 -12.76 -12.98 -9.61
N GLU A 42 -13.87 -12.33 -10.00
CA GLU A 42 -14.17 -12.03 -11.41
C GLU A 42 -13.11 -11.13 -12.04
N GLY A 43 -12.65 -10.10 -11.30
CA GLY A 43 -11.58 -9.21 -11.73
C GLY A 43 -10.27 -9.93 -11.99
N ALA A 44 -9.87 -10.83 -11.09
CA ALA A 44 -8.67 -11.66 -11.26
C ALA A 44 -8.77 -12.59 -12.47
N ASP A 45 -9.94 -13.20 -12.70
CA ASP A 45 -10.20 -14.04 -13.86
C ASP A 45 -10.11 -13.26 -15.17
N MET A 46 -10.65 -12.05 -15.17
CA MET A 46 -10.64 -11.16 -16.32
C MET A 46 -9.23 -10.72 -16.70
N LEU A 47 -8.39 -10.35 -15.70
CA LEU A 47 -6.98 -10.00 -15.93
C LEU A 47 -6.18 -11.11 -16.61
N ARG A 48 -6.55 -12.38 -16.42
CA ARG A 48 -5.90 -13.53 -17.06
C ARG A 48 -6.36 -13.77 -18.49
N ARG A 49 -7.58 -13.36 -18.85
CA ARG A 49 -8.23 -13.73 -20.11
C ARG A 49 -8.27 -12.61 -21.14
N VAL A 50 -8.25 -11.34 -20.68
CA VAL A 50 -8.47 -10.19 -21.54
C VAL A 50 -7.18 -9.36 -21.60
N PRO A 51 -6.74 -8.92 -22.79
CA PRO A 51 -5.62 -7.98 -22.90
C PRO A 51 -6.06 -6.61 -22.40
N VAL A 52 -5.46 -6.17 -21.28
CA VAL A 52 -5.79 -4.95 -20.54
C VAL A 52 -4.55 -4.09 -20.39
N HIS A 53 -4.71 -2.78 -20.53
CA HIS A 53 -3.66 -1.79 -20.26
C HIS A 53 -3.84 -1.12 -18.90
N VAL A 54 -5.09 -0.90 -18.46
CA VAL A 54 -5.39 -0.27 -17.17
C VAL A 54 -6.51 -1.02 -16.45
N MET A 55 -6.30 -1.28 -15.17
CA MET A 55 -7.32 -1.77 -14.24
C MET A 55 -7.79 -0.61 -13.37
N VAL A 56 -9.09 -0.37 -13.34
CA VAL A 56 -9.76 0.52 -12.38
C VAL A 56 -10.45 -0.36 -11.34
N VAL A 57 -10.11 -0.21 -10.06
CA VAL A 57 -10.55 -1.13 -9.02
C VAL A 57 -11.01 -0.38 -7.76
N ASP A 58 -12.15 -0.78 -7.21
CA ASP A 58 -12.61 -0.32 -5.89
C ASP A 58 -11.81 -0.99 -4.76
N VAL A 59 -11.60 -0.28 -3.67
CA VAL A 59 -10.95 -0.81 -2.46
C VAL A 59 -11.83 -1.83 -1.77
N SER A 60 -13.13 -1.54 -1.63
CA SER A 60 -14.06 -2.30 -0.80
C SER A 60 -14.99 -3.16 -1.66
N MET A 61 -14.84 -4.47 -1.60
CA MET A 61 -15.69 -5.42 -2.34
C MET A 61 -16.17 -6.55 -1.42
N PRO A 62 -17.31 -7.21 -1.74
CA PRO A 62 -17.92 -8.18 -0.85
C PRO A 62 -17.09 -9.44 -0.58
N ASP A 63 -16.23 -9.82 -1.51
CA ASP A 63 -15.37 -11.01 -1.44
C ASP A 63 -13.92 -10.69 -1.01
N GLY A 64 -13.61 -9.42 -0.69
CA GLY A 64 -12.29 -9.03 -0.20
C GLY A 64 -11.89 -7.60 -0.51
N SER A 65 -10.66 -7.26 -0.18
CA SER A 65 -10.09 -5.95 -0.49
C SER A 65 -9.55 -5.90 -1.93
N GLY A 66 -9.96 -4.89 -2.70
CA GLY A 66 -9.39 -4.61 -4.01
C GLY A 66 -7.88 -4.41 -3.99
N LEU A 67 -7.32 -3.95 -2.87
CA LEU A 67 -5.87 -3.81 -2.71
C LEU A 67 -5.13 -5.17 -2.73
N SER A 68 -5.79 -6.26 -2.36
CA SER A 68 -5.22 -7.61 -2.51
C SER A 68 -5.05 -7.97 -4.00
N LEU A 69 -6.04 -7.62 -4.83
CA LEU A 69 -5.97 -7.79 -6.28
C LEU A 69 -4.89 -6.89 -6.89
N VAL A 70 -4.76 -5.65 -6.40
CA VAL A 70 -3.68 -4.72 -6.84
C VAL A 70 -2.30 -5.35 -6.61
N ARG A 71 -2.03 -5.89 -5.41
CA ARG A 71 -0.75 -6.55 -5.09
C ARG A 71 -0.47 -7.73 -6.00
N SER A 72 -1.45 -8.60 -6.21
CA SER A 72 -1.32 -9.76 -7.10
C SER A 72 -1.08 -9.31 -8.53
N ALA A 73 -1.90 -8.40 -9.05
CA ALA A 73 -1.79 -7.91 -10.42
C ALA A 73 -0.44 -7.22 -10.69
N ARG A 74 0.07 -6.44 -9.72
CA ARG A 74 1.37 -5.79 -9.82
C ARG A 74 2.54 -6.78 -9.81
N SER A 75 2.44 -7.86 -9.01
CA SER A 75 3.46 -8.92 -8.99
C SER A 75 3.53 -9.66 -10.34
N ASP A 76 2.40 -9.85 -11.00
CA ASP A 76 2.31 -10.60 -12.24
C ASP A 76 2.60 -9.72 -13.48
N ARG A 77 2.26 -8.42 -13.41
CA ARG A 77 2.32 -7.49 -14.54
C ARG A 77 2.82 -6.12 -14.12
N ALA A 78 4.11 -5.88 -14.33
CA ALA A 78 4.72 -4.57 -14.07
C ALA A 78 4.22 -3.47 -15.03
N ASP A 79 3.78 -3.85 -16.23
CA ASP A 79 3.27 -2.97 -17.28
C ASP A 79 1.81 -2.54 -17.13
N LEU A 80 1.06 -3.13 -16.19
CA LEU A 80 -0.34 -2.83 -15.98
C LEU A 80 -0.51 -1.50 -15.23
N GLY A 81 -1.23 -0.54 -15.82
CA GLY A 81 -1.72 0.63 -15.09
C GLY A 81 -2.80 0.24 -14.08
N ILE A 82 -2.71 0.74 -12.84
CA ILE A 82 -3.67 0.39 -11.79
C ILE A 82 -4.18 1.66 -11.12
N VAL A 83 -5.46 1.98 -11.34
CA VAL A 83 -6.15 3.09 -10.70
C VAL A 83 -7.09 2.56 -9.62
N VAL A 84 -6.82 2.93 -8.38
CA VAL A 84 -7.66 2.57 -7.24
C VAL A 84 -8.71 3.64 -7.02
N LEU A 85 -9.97 3.23 -6.92
CA LEU A 85 -11.09 4.09 -6.53
C LEU A 85 -11.47 3.85 -5.07
N THR A 86 -11.82 4.91 -4.34
CA THR A 86 -12.21 4.80 -2.94
C THR A 86 -13.21 5.87 -2.54
N MET A 87 -14.06 5.57 -1.56
CA MET A 87 -14.87 6.58 -0.86
C MET A 87 -14.09 7.25 0.28
N HIS A 88 -12.97 6.67 0.70
CA HIS A 88 -12.19 7.10 1.87
C HIS A 88 -11.11 8.08 1.48
N ASN A 89 -11.05 9.22 2.19
CA ASN A 89 -10.03 10.25 2.01
C ASN A 89 -9.11 10.31 3.25
N ASP A 90 -8.55 9.17 3.62
CA ASP A 90 -7.63 9.04 4.75
C ASP A 90 -6.23 8.61 4.29
N ASP A 91 -5.24 8.95 5.13
CA ASP A 91 -3.84 8.66 4.83
C ASP A 91 -3.54 7.15 4.80
N GLU A 92 -4.28 6.36 5.57
CA GLU A 92 -4.08 4.91 5.66
C GLU A 92 -4.40 4.24 4.32
N THR A 93 -5.60 4.48 3.79
CA THR A 93 -6.01 3.98 2.47
C THR A 93 -5.06 4.43 1.35
N LEU A 94 -4.59 5.68 1.41
CA LEU A 94 -3.66 6.24 0.42
C LEU A 94 -2.30 5.53 0.47
N LEU A 95 -1.75 5.34 1.66
CA LEU A 95 -0.45 4.68 1.84
C LEU A 95 -0.54 3.17 1.53
N GLU A 96 -1.65 2.52 1.87
CA GLU A 96 -1.89 1.12 1.49
C GLU A 96 -1.98 0.92 -0.02
N ALA A 97 -2.62 1.84 -0.75
CA ALA A 97 -2.67 1.80 -2.21
C ALA A 97 -1.29 1.99 -2.84
N LEU A 98 -0.48 2.92 -2.31
CA LEU A 98 0.91 3.11 -2.71
C LEU A 98 1.73 1.83 -2.48
N ASP A 99 1.66 1.25 -1.29
CA ASP A 99 2.41 0.04 -0.91
C ASP A 99 1.95 -1.20 -1.69
N ALA A 100 0.68 -1.23 -2.11
CA ALA A 100 0.14 -2.28 -2.97
C ALA A 100 0.66 -2.21 -4.41
N GLY A 101 1.27 -1.10 -4.82
CA GLY A 101 1.80 -0.88 -6.17
C GLY A 101 0.76 -0.34 -7.16
N ALA A 102 -0.24 0.40 -6.68
CA ALA A 102 -1.14 1.16 -7.54
C ALA A 102 -0.38 2.25 -8.32
N SER A 103 -0.92 2.68 -9.46
CA SER A 103 -0.42 3.81 -10.24
C SER A 103 -1.11 5.12 -9.86
N ALA A 104 -2.34 5.04 -9.38
CA ALA A 104 -3.08 6.19 -8.86
C ALA A 104 -4.12 5.77 -7.82
N LEU A 105 -4.45 6.71 -6.92
CA LEU A 105 -5.64 6.63 -6.08
C LEU A 105 -6.51 7.87 -6.34
N VAL A 106 -7.79 7.62 -6.61
CA VAL A 106 -8.78 8.64 -6.95
C VAL A 106 -10.02 8.43 -6.07
N LEU A 107 -10.58 9.51 -5.55
CA LEU A 107 -11.84 9.44 -4.82
C LEU A 107 -13.02 9.18 -5.77
N LYS A 108 -13.99 8.37 -5.37
CA LYS A 108 -15.24 8.16 -6.14
C LYS A 108 -16.06 9.46 -6.29
N SER A 109 -15.78 10.48 -5.49
CA SER A 109 -16.35 11.83 -5.60
C SER A 109 -15.55 12.79 -6.48
N ALA A 110 -14.43 12.35 -7.06
CA ALA A 110 -13.60 13.15 -7.95
C ALA A 110 -14.32 13.49 -9.25
N SER A 111 -13.85 14.53 -9.94
CA SER A 111 -14.38 14.91 -11.23
C SER A 111 -14.10 13.86 -12.31
N ALA A 112 -14.91 13.83 -13.35
CA ALA A 112 -14.68 12.99 -14.52
C ALA A 112 -13.28 13.16 -15.10
N ASP A 113 -12.81 14.41 -15.21
CA ASP A 113 -11.49 14.75 -15.75
C ASP A 113 -10.35 14.18 -14.90
N GLU A 114 -10.50 14.14 -13.58
CA GLU A 114 -9.50 13.51 -12.68
C GLU A 114 -9.40 12.02 -12.90
N VAL A 115 -10.52 11.32 -13.03
CA VAL A 115 -10.56 9.87 -13.31
C VAL A 115 -9.89 9.57 -14.64
N ILE A 116 -10.28 10.29 -15.72
CA ILE A 116 -9.69 10.11 -17.06
C ILE A 116 -8.19 10.43 -17.07
N THR A 117 -7.78 11.50 -16.41
CA THR A 117 -6.37 11.86 -16.30
C THR A 117 -5.57 10.77 -15.58
N ALA A 118 -6.11 10.21 -14.49
CA ALA A 118 -5.47 9.11 -13.77
C ALA A 118 -5.31 7.85 -14.65
N ILE A 119 -6.36 7.48 -15.42
CA ILE A 119 -6.32 6.33 -16.34
C ILE A 119 -5.26 6.55 -17.43
N ARG A 120 -5.24 7.72 -18.08
CA ARG A 120 -4.25 8.02 -19.12
C ARG A 120 -2.80 8.00 -18.60
N ARG A 121 -2.58 8.56 -17.39
CA ARG A 121 -1.26 8.54 -16.74
C ARG A 121 -0.83 7.13 -16.36
N ALA A 122 -1.74 6.34 -15.78
CA ALA A 122 -1.47 4.95 -15.41
C ALA A 122 -1.11 4.08 -16.63
N ALA A 123 -1.71 4.35 -17.79
CA ALA A 123 -1.37 3.65 -19.05
C ALA A 123 0.04 3.99 -19.58
N ILE A 124 0.54 5.21 -19.31
CA ILE A 124 1.85 5.67 -19.79
C ILE A 124 2.96 5.34 -18.79
N SER A 125 2.68 5.46 -17.51
CA SER A 125 3.65 5.31 -16.41
C SER A 125 3.04 4.44 -15.30
N PRO A 126 2.97 3.12 -15.51
CA PRO A 126 2.31 2.19 -14.58
C PRO A 126 2.95 2.15 -13.19
N ASP A 127 4.24 2.42 -13.09
CA ASP A 127 5.07 2.43 -11.89
C ASP A 127 5.02 3.74 -11.10
N ALA A 128 4.51 4.81 -11.72
CA ALA A 128 4.39 6.11 -11.06
C ALA A 128 3.08 6.18 -10.25
N PHE A 129 3.17 6.51 -8.95
CA PHE A 129 2.00 6.71 -8.10
C PHE A 129 1.59 8.17 -8.02
N THR A 130 0.29 8.45 -8.25
CA THR A 130 -0.30 9.77 -8.12
C THR A 130 -1.56 9.72 -7.27
N ALA A 131 -1.66 10.63 -6.29
CA ALA A 131 -2.85 10.82 -5.47
C ALA A 131 -2.89 12.23 -4.90
N THR A 132 -4.09 12.79 -4.75
CA THR A 132 -4.27 14.06 -4.04
C THR A 132 -3.87 13.87 -2.57
N GLY A 133 -3.05 14.77 -2.04
CA GLY A 133 -2.60 14.71 -0.64
C GLY A 133 -1.40 13.81 -0.36
N LEU A 134 -0.86 13.07 -1.34
CA LEU A 134 0.27 12.14 -1.15
C LEU A 134 1.45 12.76 -0.39
N ALA A 135 1.92 13.94 -0.79
CA ALA A 135 3.05 14.58 -0.13
C ALA A 135 2.75 14.96 1.33
N ALA A 136 1.50 15.28 1.66
CA ALA A 136 1.09 15.57 3.03
C ALA A 136 0.98 14.29 3.87
N ALA A 137 0.42 13.20 3.31
CA ALA A 137 0.33 11.90 3.96
C ALA A 137 1.72 11.33 4.28
N LEU A 138 2.64 11.38 3.33
CA LEU A 138 4.03 10.94 3.54
C LEU A 138 4.74 11.75 4.63
N ARG A 139 4.52 13.08 4.69
CA ARG A 139 5.07 13.90 5.77
C ARG A 139 4.49 13.50 7.13
N ARG A 140 3.16 13.31 7.22
CA ARG A 140 2.51 12.86 8.47
C ARG A 140 3.02 11.48 8.90
N GLN A 141 3.16 10.55 7.98
CA GLN A 141 3.73 9.23 8.25
C GLN A 141 5.17 9.31 8.79
N GLN A 142 6.00 10.19 8.21
CA GLN A 142 7.38 10.40 8.71
C GLN A 142 7.43 11.04 10.09
N THR A 143 6.46 11.91 10.42
CA THR A 143 6.37 12.54 11.74
C THR A 143 5.71 11.64 12.78
N ALA A 144 4.83 10.73 12.34
CA ALA A 144 4.17 9.74 13.20
C ALA A 144 5.11 8.58 13.60
N LYS A 145 6.23 8.38 12.90
CA LYS A 145 7.23 7.39 13.33
C LYS A 145 7.86 7.86 14.65
N PRO A 146 7.80 7.04 15.68
CA PRO A 146 8.43 7.38 16.95
C PRO A 146 9.93 7.61 16.74
N ARG A 147 10.41 8.82 17.09
CA ARG A 147 11.83 9.16 16.97
C ARG A 147 12.60 8.49 18.09
N LEU A 148 13.13 7.32 17.81
CA LEU A 148 14.09 6.67 18.69
C LEU A 148 15.43 7.39 18.58
N THR A 149 16.08 7.63 19.73
CA THR A 149 17.47 8.07 19.73
C THR A 149 18.40 6.97 19.21
N PRO A 150 19.63 7.26 18.77
CA PRO A 150 20.58 6.23 18.34
C PRO A 150 20.71 5.08 19.35
N ARG A 151 20.76 5.39 20.65
CA ARG A 151 20.86 4.40 21.74
C ARG A 151 19.59 3.56 21.92
N GLU A 152 18.43 4.17 21.77
CA GLU A 152 17.16 3.45 21.80
C GLU A 152 17.02 2.53 20.57
N THR A 153 17.51 2.96 19.42
CA THR A 153 17.55 2.12 18.20
C THR A 153 18.45 0.90 18.39
N GLU A 154 19.65 1.08 18.92
CA GLU A 154 20.57 -0.03 19.24
C GLU A 154 19.93 -1.03 20.20
N VAL A 155 19.27 -0.52 21.27
CA VAL A 155 18.56 -1.37 22.24
C VAL A 155 17.38 -2.10 21.57
N LEU A 156 16.59 -1.43 20.72
CA LEU A 156 15.51 -2.06 19.97
C LEU A 156 16.03 -3.19 19.07
N LEU A 157 17.13 -2.99 18.35
CA LEU A 157 17.74 -4.05 17.52
C LEU A 157 18.14 -5.27 18.36
N MET A 158 18.67 -5.04 19.56
CA MET A 158 18.98 -6.13 20.49
C MET A 158 17.72 -6.86 20.99
N LEU A 159 16.63 -6.13 21.25
CA LEU A 159 15.34 -6.72 21.58
C LEU A 159 14.82 -7.59 20.41
N VAL A 160 14.86 -7.10 19.18
CA VAL A 160 14.45 -7.84 17.98
C VAL A 160 15.30 -9.12 17.81
N ALA A 161 16.61 -9.02 18.01
CA ALA A 161 17.54 -10.16 17.93
C ALA A 161 17.40 -11.18 19.08
N GLY A 162 16.45 -11.02 20.00
CA GLY A 162 16.24 -11.97 21.09
C GLY A 162 17.23 -11.85 22.25
N ALA A 163 18.07 -10.81 22.32
CA ALA A 163 19.04 -10.64 23.39
C ALA A 163 18.38 -10.38 24.75
N SER A 164 18.97 -10.94 25.84
CA SER A 164 18.59 -10.60 27.21
C SER A 164 19.16 -9.23 27.61
N ILE A 165 18.63 -8.64 28.71
CA ILE A 165 19.14 -7.37 29.24
C ILE A 165 20.65 -7.44 29.52
N GLY A 166 21.12 -8.53 30.15
CA GLY A 166 22.55 -8.71 30.45
C GLY A 166 23.40 -8.86 29.18
N LYS A 167 22.89 -9.54 28.14
CA LYS A 167 23.60 -9.63 26.86
C LYS A 167 23.66 -8.29 26.16
N THR A 168 22.55 -7.53 26.18
CA THR A 168 22.47 -6.18 25.61
C THR A 168 23.44 -5.23 26.32
N ALA A 169 23.49 -5.28 27.67
CA ALA A 169 24.40 -4.48 28.48
C ALA A 169 25.87 -4.70 28.09
N LYS A 170 26.27 -5.96 27.95
CA LYS A 170 27.63 -6.33 27.53
C LYS A 170 27.94 -5.85 26.11
N GLN A 171 27.05 -6.06 25.15
CA GLN A 171 27.28 -5.71 23.74
C GLN A 171 27.31 -4.21 23.49
N LEU A 172 26.50 -3.44 24.22
CA LEU A 172 26.41 -1.98 24.07
C LEU A 172 27.30 -1.20 25.06
N PHE A 173 28.09 -1.91 25.87
CA PHE A 173 28.97 -1.32 26.89
C PHE A 173 28.21 -0.42 27.88
N MET A 174 27.09 -0.91 28.39
CA MET A 174 26.21 -0.21 29.35
C MET A 174 25.99 -1.04 30.62
N SER A 175 25.52 -0.37 31.68
CA SER A 175 24.98 -1.09 32.85
C SER A 175 23.60 -1.70 32.52
N GLU A 176 23.21 -2.78 33.19
CA GLU A 176 21.87 -3.36 33.03
C GLU A 176 20.76 -2.36 33.41
N SER A 177 20.99 -1.50 34.40
CA SER A 177 20.05 -0.46 34.77
C SER A 177 19.84 0.57 33.65
N THR A 178 20.91 0.95 32.97
CA THR A 178 20.85 1.85 31.79
C THR A 178 20.07 1.21 30.66
N VAL A 179 20.34 -0.08 30.36
CA VAL A 179 19.58 -0.81 29.33
C VAL A 179 18.09 -0.88 29.69
N LYS A 180 17.72 -1.18 30.94
CA LYS A 180 16.31 -1.18 31.39
C LYS A 180 15.64 0.17 31.17
N THR A 181 16.34 1.28 31.44
CA THR A 181 15.84 2.63 31.19
C THR A 181 15.57 2.86 29.69
N HIS A 182 16.49 2.46 28.82
CA HIS A 182 16.27 2.57 27.37
C HIS A 182 15.15 1.67 26.88
N VAL A 183 15.04 0.44 27.40
CA VAL A 183 13.90 -0.47 27.07
C VAL A 183 12.57 0.17 27.46
N GLY A 184 12.46 0.77 28.65
CA GLY A 184 11.25 1.49 29.07
C GLY A 184 10.88 2.62 28.10
N ARG A 185 11.86 3.45 27.72
CA ARG A 185 11.66 4.53 26.74
C ARG A 185 11.29 4.03 25.34
N VAL A 186 11.87 2.90 24.91
CA VAL A 186 11.50 2.25 23.65
C VAL A 186 10.04 1.78 23.72
N TYR A 187 9.63 1.13 24.80
CA TYR A 187 8.26 0.68 24.97
C TYR A 187 7.27 1.85 25.01
N GLU A 188 7.57 2.91 25.75
CA GLU A 188 6.76 4.13 25.79
C GLU A 188 6.58 4.72 24.40
N LYS A 189 7.68 4.90 23.65
CA LYS A 189 7.66 5.49 22.29
C LYS A 189 6.98 4.59 21.25
N LEU A 190 6.98 3.27 21.45
CA LEU A 190 6.32 2.31 20.56
C LEU A 190 4.91 1.94 21.02
N GLU A 191 4.42 2.57 22.11
CA GLU A 191 3.13 2.26 22.75
C GLU A 191 2.98 0.77 23.04
N ALA A 192 4.07 0.13 23.54
CA ALA A 192 4.15 -1.28 23.82
C ALA A 192 4.29 -1.54 25.32
N HIS A 193 3.68 -2.60 25.83
CA HIS A 193 3.74 -2.99 27.24
C HIS A 193 4.73 -4.13 27.52
N ASN A 194 5.18 -4.80 26.48
CA ASN A 194 6.13 -5.91 26.57
C ASN A 194 6.98 -6.01 25.31
N ARG A 195 7.98 -6.92 25.34
CA ARG A 195 8.91 -7.14 24.25
C ARG A 195 8.22 -7.54 22.94
N ALA A 196 7.25 -8.46 23.03
CA ALA A 196 6.58 -8.96 21.82
C ALA A 196 5.84 -7.83 21.10
N GLU A 197 5.11 -6.99 21.85
CA GLU A 197 4.42 -5.81 21.34
C GLU A 197 5.39 -4.81 20.74
N ALA A 198 6.52 -4.53 21.40
CA ALA A 198 7.54 -3.60 20.90
C ALA A 198 8.16 -4.10 19.58
N VAL A 199 8.45 -5.40 19.47
CA VAL A 199 8.98 -6.00 18.24
C VAL A 199 7.95 -5.91 17.11
N MET A 200 6.68 -6.24 17.37
CA MET A 200 5.61 -6.14 16.38
C MET A 200 5.36 -4.70 15.95
N ALA A 201 5.36 -3.75 16.88
CA ALA A 201 5.24 -2.32 16.58
C ALA A 201 6.43 -1.84 15.72
N ALA A 202 7.66 -2.25 16.05
CA ALA A 202 8.85 -1.88 15.29
C ALA A 202 8.81 -2.40 13.84
N VAL A 203 8.30 -3.62 13.63
CA VAL A 203 8.11 -4.21 12.30
C VAL A 203 7.02 -3.45 11.54
N ARG A 204 5.85 -3.25 12.15
CA ARG A 204 4.73 -2.51 11.55
C ARG A 204 5.11 -1.10 11.14
N LEU A 205 5.90 -0.40 11.96
CA LEU A 205 6.38 0.96 11.71
C LEU A 205 7.60 1.01 10.76
N GLY A 206 8.09 -0.14 10.30
CA GLY A 206 9.25 -0.22 9.41
C GLY A 206 10.54 0.31 10.04
N LEU A 207 10.68 0.26 11.36
CA LEU A 207 11.89 0.63 12.11
C LEU A 207 12.94 -0.47 12.04
N VAL A 208 12.52 -1.71 11.80
CA VAL A 208 13.38 -2.88 11.64
C VAL A 208 12.89 -3.74 10.48
N ARG A 209 13.81 -4.29 9.70
CA ARG A 209 13.48 -5.31 8.68
C ARG A 209 13.62 -6.68 9.33
N THR A 210 12.57 -7.46 9.34
CA THR A 210 12.64 -8.85 9.75
C THR A 210 13.24 -9.66 8.59
N THR A 211 14.56 -9.88 8.60
CA THR A 211 15.11 -11.00 7.84
C THR A 211 14.73 -12.27 8.61
N LEU A 212 13.63 -12.90 8.22
CA LEU A 212 13.38 -14.27 8.64
C LEU A 212 14.56 -15.11 8.09
N PRO A 213 15.28 -15.87 8.94
CA PRO A 213 16.23 -16.83 8.41
C PRO A 213 15.43 -17.81 7.58
N ALA A 214 15.83 -17.99 6.31
CA ALA A 214 15.31 -19.07 5.49
C ALA A 214 15.47 -20.36 6.30
N SER A 215 14.36 -21.05 6.54
CA SER A 215 14.35 -22.37 7.15
C SER A 215 15.27 -23.28 6.33
N ALA A 216 16.43 -23.60 6.91
CA ALA A 216 17.24 -24.69 6.41
C ALA A 216 16.40 -25.98 6.59
N GLY A 217 15.95 -26.56 5.46
CA GLY A 217 15.36 -27.87 5.38
C GLY A 217 16.42 -28.94 5.50
#